data_a01b15cb19cd776d090ecdd56cf2fccf
#
_entry.id   a01b15cb19cd776d090ecdd56cf2fccf
#
_cell.length_a   1.000
_cell.length_b   1.000
_cell.length_c   1.000
_cell.angle_alpha   90.00
_cell.angle_beta   90.00
_cell.angle_gamma   90.00
#
_symmetry.space_group_name_H-M   'P 1'
#
loop_
_entity.id
_entity.type
_entity.pdbx_description
1 polymer ?
#
loop_
_entity_poly.entity_id
_entity_poly.type
_entity_poly.pdbx_seq_one_letter_code
_entity_poly.pdbx_strand_id
1 'polypeptide(L)'
;MARWLILPLILLVVLAGLLVYVGSERYIEYAFTMGKPAQGMFVSMQAAIAICAALIVGIVLLWSLLTWMWRLPNRMKKGMGRRRGEHGLDAVEQALLAVESGDGAGALKKAKKASDLLDRPALTALISAKAAEVCGEHDDAHGHYSSLKDNPETEAVGLRGLARLSENRGDHAASIEMAKAAFEAPKGPAWAFDLLYTSQTALADWSGALETLATAEKRKLLDKDEIRRRRAVLLAASADALDGNGQSGDALDLAKRAADMSPGFAPGVALAARLLSKDGQIKKAAQIIEKAWGRSPHPALALAYRDLWQGETAKTTAKKINHLTRANNGHRESQILKAEQALLSKDGVAALSALDGLLREEDPSARLCALAAQAENMLGNTVDARTWQIRAASAPVEADWSDLDPDGAAFNYTDADWQRLALSFGKNGTLIHPRYEAHKRRRAVQATQQSAQSVDTPPPNADDPGVDDTATESQDLADRLENLLDDNSKS
;
A
#
# COMPACT_ATOMS: atom_id res chain seq x y z
N MET A 1 22.95 48.89 -18.52
CA MET A 1 22.43 50.15 -17.94
C MET A 1 23.24 51.40 -18.31
N ALA A 2 24.51 51.28 -18.62
CA ALA A 2 25.35 52.42 -19.00
C ALA A 2 25.03 53.05 -20.38
N ARG A 3 24.53 52.31 -21.35
CA ARG A 3 24.32 52.75 -22.73
C ARG A 3 23.32 53.91 -22.92
N TRP A 4 22.35 54.06 -22.03
CA TRP A 4 21.34 55.15 -22.12
C TRP A 4 21.77 56.45 -21.48
N LEU A 5 22.78 56.44 -20.60
CA LEU A 5 23.39 57.62 -20.03
C LEU A 5 24.51 58.16 -20.93
N ILE A 6 25.08 57.30 -21.76
CA ILE A 6 26.18 57.66 -22.66
C ILE A 6 25.70 58.63 -23.75
N LEU A 7 24.52 58.42 -24.30
CA LEU A 7 24.00 59.24 -25.39
C LEU A 7 23.72 60.72 -25.01
N PRO A 8 23.05 61.05 -23.86
CA PRO A 8 22.88 62.40 -23.39
C PRO A 8 24.21 63.02 -22.92
N LEU A 9 25.12 62.20 -22.38
CA LEU A 9 26.46 62.71 -22.00
C LEU A 9 27.31 63.09 -23.21
N ILE A 10 27.27 62.26 -24.27
CA ILE A 10 27.96 62.58 -25.54
C ILE A 10 27.38 63.86 -26.18
N LEU A 11 26.03 63.96 -26.18
CA LEU A 11 25.32 65.11 -26.70
C LEU A 11 25.71 66.41 -25.94
N LEU A 12 25.83 66.28 -24.61
CA LEU A 12 26.25 67.43 -23.72
C LEU A 12 27.67 67.83 -23.96
N VAL A 13 28.60 66.89 -24.14
CA VAL A 13 30.03 67.20 -24.46
C VAL A 13 30.14 67.77 -25.85
N VAL A 14 29.42 67.30 -26.85
CA VAL A 14 29.43 67.82 -28.20
C VAL A 14 28.83 69.25 -28.24
N LEU A 15 27.69 69.45 -27.52
CA LEU A 15 27.07 70.79 -27.43
C LEU A 15 27.96 71.83 -26.69
N ALA A 16 28.63 71.45 -25.60
CA ALA A 16 29.56 72.23 -24.85
C ALA A 16 30.77 72.54 -25.71
N GLY A 17 31.30 71.57 -26.44
CA GLY A 17 32.44 71.83 -27.40
C GLY A 17 32.03 72.73 -28.53
N LEU A 18 30.83 72.61 -29.09
CA LEU A 18 30.30 73.46 -30.12
C LEU A 18 30.09 74.92 -29.62
N LEU A 19 29.59 75.14 -28.42
CA LEU A 19 29.44 76.46 -27.78
C LEU A 19 30.76 77.11 -27.47
N VAL A 20 31.76 76.36 -27.05
CA VAL A 20 33.14 76.88 -26.87
C VAL A 20 33.77 77.29 -28.22
N TYR A 21 33.57 76.50 -29.26
CA TYR A 21 34.05 76.69 -30.59
C TYR A 21 33.43 78.00 -31.23
N VAL A 22 32.08 78.12 -31.16
CA VAL A 22 31.32 79.25 -31.65
C VAL A 22 31.60 80.55 -30.83
N GLY A 23 31.83 80.41 -29.53
CA GLY A 23 32.10 81.51 -28.60
C GLY A 23 33.50 82.12 -28.70
N SER A 24 34.45 81.42 -29.35
CA SER A 24 35.84 81.88 -29.43
C SER A 24 36.09 82.98 -30.49
N GLU A 25 35.16 83.20 -31.43
CA GLU A 25 35.39 84.14 -32.56
C GLU A 25 34.44 85.32 -32.66
N ARG A 26 33.36 85.46 -31.86
CA ARG A 26 32.46 86.61 -31.95
C ARG A 26 31.87 87.01 -30.59
N TYR A 27 32.07 88.26 -30.20
CA TYR A 27 31.24 88.95 -29.22
C TYR A 27 29.87 89.21 -29.85
N ILE A 28 28.84 88.54 -29.43
CA ILE A 28 27.48 88.77 -29.88
C ILE A 28 26.78 89.60 -28.82
N GLU A 29 26.64 90.90 -29.13
CA GLU A 29 25.81 91.84 -28.40
C GLU A 29 24.33 91.58 -28.72
N TYR A 30 23.59 90.97 -27.83
CA TYR A 30 22.15 90.88 -27.93
C TYR A 30 21.54 92.00 -27.09
N ALA A 31 21.17 93.13 -27.75
CA ALA A 31 20.32 94.12 -27.16
C ALA A 31 18.85 93.67 -27.28
N PHE A 32 18.24 93.32 -26.19
CA PHE A 32 16.83 93.03 -26.14
C PHE A 32 16.10 94.34 -25.80
N THR A 33 15.57 95.03 -26.83
CA THR A 33 14.78 96.25 -26.66
C THR A 33 13.32 95.91 -26.64
N MET A 34 12.67 95.83 -25.48
CA MET A 34 11.23 95.97 -25.30
C MET A 34 10.99 97.39 -24.77
N GLY A 35 10.71 98.35 -25.63
CA GLY A 35 9.89 99.50 -25.49
C GLY A 35 9.98 100.42 -24.26
N LYS A 36 11.11 100.54 -23.55
CA LYS A 36 11.43 101.56 -22.54
C LYS A 36 12.96 101.56 -22.30
N PRO A 37 13.59 102.74 -21.94
CA PRO A 37 15.03 102.78 -21.79
C PRO A 37 15.46 101.77 -20.72
N ALA A 38 16.10 100.72 -21.18
CA ALA A 38 16.49 99.61 -20.39
C ALA A 38 17.83 99.82 -19.71
N GLN A 39 17.88 99.56 -18.43
CA GLN A 39 19.08 99.10 -17.79
C GLN A 39 19.44 97.75 -18.40
N GLY A 40 20.34 97.70 -19.36
CA GLY A 40 20.86 96.48 -19.95
C GLY A 40 21.58 95.66 -18.91
N MET A 41 21.05 94.49 -18.56
CA MET A 41 21.82 93.49 -17.83
C MET A 41 22.76 92.81 -18.80
N PHE A 42 24.04 93.21 -18.77
CA PHE A 42 25.13 92.64 -19.56
C PHE A 42 25.50 91.27 -18.88
N VAL A 43 25.11 90.18 -19.44
CA VAL A 43 25.56 88.88 -18.97
C VAL A 43 26.80 88.51 -19.76
N SER A 44 27.95 88.31 -19.08
CA SER A 44 29.14 87.84 -19.74
C SER A 44 28.94 86.52 -20.44
N MET A 45 29.54 86.33 -21.59
CA MET A 45 29.41 85.08 -22.40
C MET A 45 29.70 83.82 -21.54
N GLN A 46 30.62 83.90 -20.61
CA GLN A 46 30.96 82.86 -19.66
C GLN A 46 29.80 82.54 -18.68
N ALA A 47 29.10 83.55 -18.21
CA ALA A 47 27.97 83.41 -17.36
C ALA A 47 26.76 82.80 -18.11
N ALA A 48 26.53 83.17 -19.37
CA ALA A 48 25.50 82.58 -20.23
C ALA A 48 25.75 81.06 -20.48
N ILE A 49 26.98 80.67 -20.76
CA ILE A 49 27.40 79.30 -20.94
C ILE A 49 27.22 78.51 -19.63
N ALA A 50 27.59 79.08 -18.51
CA ALA A 50 27.42 78.44 -17.20
C ALA A 50 25.93 78.18 -16.83
N ILE A 51 25.07 79.19 -17.15
CA ILE A 51 23.61 79.04 -16.92
C ILE A 51 23.04 77.97 -17.84
N CYS A 52 23.39 77.91 -19.11
CA CYS A 52 22.98 76.89 -20.04
C CYS A 52 23.45 75.48 -19.60
N ALA A 53 24.71 75.38 -19.19
CA ALA A 53 25.24 74.11 -18.68
C ALA A 53 24.53 73.66 -17.40
N ALA A 54 24.24 74.59 -16.48
CA ALA A 54 23.49 74.30 -15.25
C ALA A 54 22.03 73.81 -15.56
N LEU A 55 21.36 74.45 -16.52
CA LEU A 55 20.03 74.05 -16.98
C LEU A 55 20.01 72.63 -17.60
N ILE A 56 20.99 72.34 -18.46
CA ILE A 56 21.13 71.03 -19.09
C ILE A 56 21.36 69.93 -18.02
N VAL A 57 22.27 70.18 -17.07
CA VAL A 57 22.54 69.30 -15.95
C VAL A 57 21.26 69.11 -15.10
N GLY A 58 20.52 70.18 -14.82
CA GLY A 58 19.24 70.17 -14.12
C GLY A 58 18.21 69.30 -14.82
N ILE A 59 18.06 69.45 -16.16
CA ILE A 59 17.13 68.64 -16.97
C ILE A 59 17.55 67.16 -16.97
N VAL A 60 18.83 66.85 -17.11
CA VAL A 60 19.35 65.48 -17.08
C VAL A 60 19.10 64.82 -15.71
N LEU A 61 19.34 65.53 -14.62
CA LEU A 61 19.06 65.04 -13.26
C LEU A 61 17.57 64.83 -13.04
N LEU A 62 16.71 65.74 -13.46
CA LEU A 62 15.29 65.68 -13.38
C LEU A 62 14.77 64.46 -14.19
N TRP A 63 15.24 64.29 -15.42
CA TRP A 63 14.94 63.11 -16.25
C TRP A 63 15.41 61.79 -15.63
N SER A 64 16.60 61.77 -15.05
CA SER A 64 17.15 60.65 -14.33
C SER A 64 16.30 60.31 -13.11
N LEU A 65 15.87 61.30 -12.34
CA LEU A 65 14.98 61.11 -11.18
C LEU A 65 13.61 60.60 -11.60
N LEU A 66 13.02 61.13 -12.68
CA LEU A 66 11.74 60.70 -13.21
C LEU A 66 11.82 59.24 -13.68
N THR A 67 12.84 58.87 -14.43
CA THR A 67 13.04 57.49 -14.92
C THR A 67 13.34 56.52 -13.78
N TRP A 68 14.05 56.95 -12.73
CA TRP A 68 14.27 56.16 -11.53
C TRP A 68 12.95 55.93 -10.78
N MET A 69 12.12 56.95 -10.61
CA MET A 69 10.81 56.89 -9.95
C MET A 69 9.83 56.00 -10.74
N TRP A 70 9.83 56.02 -12.06
CA TRP A 70 8.99 55.15 -12.91
C TRP A 70 9.45 53.68 -12.91
N ARG A 71 10.73 53.39 -12.61
CA ARG A 71 11.28 52.04 -12.51
C ARG A 71 11.16 51.43 -11.11
N LEU A 72 10.95 52.22 -10.08
CA LEU A 72 10.83 51.81 -8.69
C LEU A 72 9.66 50.82 -8.49
N PRO A 73 8.41 51.07 -8.99
CA PRO A 73 7.29 50.18 -8.77
C PRO A 73 7.48 48.81 -9.40
N ASN A 74 8.16 48.72 -10.54
CA ASN A 74 8.41 47.42 -11.19
C ASN A 74 9.49 46.57 -10.47
N ARG A 75 10.43 47.18 -9.80
CA ARG A 75 11.43 46.48 -8.98
C ARG A 75 10.83 46.04 -7.65
N MET A 76 10.00 46.87 -7.02
CA MET A 76 9.29 46.52 -5.80
C MET A 76 8.28 45.41 -6.03
N LYS A 77 7.49 45.45 -7.15
CA LYS A 77 6.57 44.36 -7.52
C LYS A 77 7.29 43.01 -7.76
N LYS A 78 8.45 43.03 -8.44
CA LYS A 78 9.26 41.81 -8.64
C LYS A 78 9.87 41.29 -7.33
N GLY A 79 10.35 42.17 -6.46
CA GLY A 79 10.88 41.77 -5.14
C GLY A 79 9.81 41.25 -4.18
N MET A 80 8.63 41.89 -4.14
CA MET A 80 7.49 41.44 -3.35
C MET A 80 6.93 40.13 -3.86
N GLY A 81 6.81 39.96 -5.20
CA GLY A 81 6.35 38.69 -5.79
C GLY A 81 7.28 37.52 -5.46
N ARG A 82 8.60 37.74 -5.45
CA ARG A 82 9.58 36.71 -5.10
C ARG A 82 9.49 36.29 -3.63
N ARG A 83 9.44 37.26 -2.70
CA ARG A 83 9.26 37.00 -1.26
C ARG A 83 7.91 36.30 -0.96
N ARG A 84 6.85 36.74 -1.65
CA ARG A 84 5.52 36.10 -1.53
C ARG A 84 5.57 34.64 -1.99
N GLY A 85 6.28 34.34 -3.09
CA GLY A 85 6.48 32.98 -3.58
C GLY A 85 7.32 32.12 -2.62
N GLU A 86 8.40 32.67 -2.04
CA GLU A 86 9.24 32.00 -1.05
C GLU A 86 8.40 31.63 0.20
N HIS A 87 7.67 32.59 0.78
CA HIS A 87 6.75 32.30 1.92
C HIS A 87 5.61 31.34 1.58
N GLY A 88 5.18 31.30 0.33
CA GLY A 88 4.21 30.34 -0.14
C GLY A 88 4.76 28.91 -0.19
N LEU A 89 6.00 28.75 -0.66
CA LEU A 89 6.69 27.46 -0.67
C LEU A 89 7.01 26.97 0.75
N ASP A 90 7.45 27.87 1.65
CA ASP A 90 7.62 27.55 3.07
C ASP A 90 6.30 27.07 3.70
N ALA A 91 5.16 27.66 3.31
CA ALA A 91 3.85 27.22 3.78
C ALA A 91 3.47 25.82 3.24
N VAL A 92 3.85 25.50 1.99
CA VAL A 92 3.68 24.14 1.42
C VAL A 92 4.52 23.12 2.19
N GLU A 93 5.79 23.42 2.44
CA GLU A 93 6.67 22.54 3.22
C GLU A 93 6.10 22.27 4.61
N GLN A 94 5.69 23.32 5.33
CA GLN A 94 5.07 23.19 6.64
C GLN A 94 3.74 22.43 6.61
N ALA A 95 2.95 22.58 5.53
CA ALA A 95 1.71 21.80 5.37
C ALA A 95 2.00 20.32 5.14
N LEU A 96 3.01 19.98 4.33
CA LEU A 96 3.43 18.60 4.12
C LEU A 96 3.93 17.94 5.42
N LEU A 97 4.77 18.65 6.17
CA LEU A 97 5.24 18.15 7.47
C LEU A 97 4.10 17.93 8.45
N ALA A 98 3.10 18.83 8.47
CA ALA A 98 1.90 18.66 9.29
C ALA A 98 1.04 17.47 8.84
N VAL A 99 0.90 17.24 7.53
CA VAL A 99 0.22 16.05 6.98
C VAL A 99 0.92 14.76 7.44
N GLU A 100 2.25 14.69 7.30
CA GLU A 100 3.02 13.49 7.67
C GLU A 100 3.06 13.25 9.20
N SER A 101 2.93 14.31 10.00
CA SER A 101 2.84 14.20 11.46
C SER A 101 1.42 13.92 11.98
N GLY A 102 0.41 13.88 11.10
CA GLY A 102 -0.99 13.68 11.48
C GLY A 102 -1.68 14.93 12.08
N ASP A 103 -1.05 16.12 12.04
CA ASP A 103 -1.67 17.38 12.47
C ASP A 103 -2.59 17.94 11.36
N GLY A 104 -3.81 17.41 11.26
CA GLY A 104 -4.77 17.80 10.23
C GLY A 104 -5.15 19.29 10.29
N ALA A 105 -5.40 19.83 11.48
CA ALA A 105 -5.77 21.23 11.67
C ALA A 105 -4.62 22.19 11.29
N GLY A 106 -3.40 21.85 11.69
CA GLY A 106 -2.19 22.56 11.27
C GLY A 106 -1.96 22.49 9.77
N ALA A 107 -2.16 21.32 9.17
CA ALA A 107 -2.03 21.10 7.72
C ALA A 107 -3.01 21.98 6.93
N LEU A 108 -4.29 22.02 7.29
CA LEU A 108 -5.31 22.85 6.63
C LEU A 108 -4.96 24.34 6.71
N LYS A 109 -4.59 24.83 7.89
CA LYS A 109 -4.19 26.23 8.07
C LYS A 109 -3.01 26.62 7.20
N LYS A 110 -2.00 25.73 7.07
CA LYS A 110 -0.81 25.96 6.24
C LYS A 110 -1.11 25.82 4.75
N ALA A 111 -1.95 24.84 4.37
CA ALA A 111 -2.42 24.67 3.00
C ALA A 111 -3.18 25.91 2.50
N LYS A 112 -4.09 26.47 3.32
CA LYS A 112 -4.78 27.70 3.02
C LYS A 112 -3.82 28.86 2.84
N LYS A 113 -2.83 29.01 3.74
CA LYS A 113 -1.78 30.04 3.59
C LYS A 113 -0.99 29.88 2.30
N ALA A 114 -0.66 28.64 1.91
CA ALA A 114 0.03 28.36 0.65
C ALA A 114 -0.85 28.77 -0.55
N SER A 115 -2.14 28.46 -0.54
CA SER A 115 -3.06 28.82 -1.61
C SER A 115 -3.23 30.36 -1.79
N ASP A 116 -3.20 31.10 -0.70
CA ASP A 116 -3.29 32.57 -0.71
C ASP A 116 -2.01 33.24 -1.26
N LEU A 117 -0.86 32.56 -1.14
CA LEU A 117 0.44 33.11 -1.49
C LEU A 117 0.96 32.65 -2.86
N LEU A 118 0.57 31.44 -3.32
CA LEU A 118 1.06 30.84 -4.54
C LEU A 118 0.01 30.87 -5.66
N ASP A 119 0.43 31.33 -6.82
CA ASP A 119 -0.34 31.20 -8.06
C ASP A 119 0.02 29.84 -8.73
N ARG A 120 -0.26 28.74 -8.01
CA ARG A 120 0.00 27.36 -8.45
C ARG A 120 -1.17 26.45 -8.09
N PRO A 121 -2.29 26.51 -8.81
CA PRO A 121 -3.55 25.86 -8.44
C PRO A 121 -3.42 24.34 -8.27
N ALA A 122 -2.64 23.68 -9.11
CA ALA A 122 -2.44 22.24 -9.01
C ALA A 122 -1.72 21.82 -7.70
N LEU A 123 -0.66 22.55 -7.31
CA LEU A 123 0.09 22.26 -6.09
C LEU A 123 -0.75 22.57 -4.85
N THR A 124 -1.43 23.70 -4.84
CA THR A 124 -2.26 24.09 -3.69
C THR A 124 -3.47 23.18 -3.53
N ALA A 125 -4.12 22.77 -4.62
CA ALA A 125 -5.21 21.79 -4.57
C ALA A 125 -4.73 20.43 -4.01
N LEU A 126 -3.55 19.96 -4.43
CA LEU A 126 -3.00 18.70 -3.92
C LEU A 126 -2.72 18.75 -2.41
N ILE A 127 -2.11 19.85 -1.94
CA ILE A 127 -1.82 20.02 -0.51
C ILE A 127 -3.10 20.16 0.31
N SER A 128 -4.09 20.93 -0.20
CA SER A 128 -5.38 21.08 0.46
C SER A 128 -6.14 19.75 0.53
N ALA A 129 -6.12 18.95 -0.55
CA ALA A 129 -6.72 17.62 -0.56
C ALA A 129 -6.10 16.70 0.51
N LYS A 130 -4.76 16.65 0.59
CA LYS A 130 -4.06 15.85 1.59
C LYS A 130 -4.32 16.33 3.03
N ALA A 131 -4.35 17.63 3.24
CA ALA A 131 -4.62 18.22 4.54
C ALA A 131 -6.07 17.91 5.00
N ALA A 132 -7.05 18.03 4.11
CA ALA A 132 -8.44 17.70 4.35
C ALA A 132 -8.61 16.19 4.66
N GLU A 133 -7.88 15.32 3.93
CA GLU A 133 -7.89 13.88 4.18
C GLU A 133 -7.40 13.52 5.60
N VAL A 134 -6.30 14.13 6.05
CA VAL A 134 -5.77 13.91 7.42
C VAL A 134 -6.69 14.51 8.49
N CYS A 135 -7.41 15.59 8.17
CA CYS A 135 -8.39 16.22 9.09
C CYS A 135 -9.71 15.44 9.15
N GLY A 136 -9.93 14.46 8.26
CA GLY A 136 -11.21 13.75 8.15
C GLY A 136 -12.30 14.51 7.36
N GLU A 137 -11.95 15.64 6.74
CA GLU A 137 -12.83 16.44 5.89
C GLU A 137 -12.92 15.82 4.49
N HIS A 138 -13.57 14.67 4.41
CA HIS A 138 -13.56 13.84 3.19
C HIS A 138 -14.22 14.51 1.98
N ASP A 139 -15.23 15.34 2.18
CA ASP A 139 -15.94 16.02 1.08
C ASP A 139 -15.09 17.13 0.49
N ASP A 140 -14.35 17.86 1.33
CA ASP A 140 -13.40 18.87 0.86
C ASP A 140 -12.21 18.21 0.14
N ALA A 141 -11.70 17.10 0.69
CA ALA A 141 -10.67 16.30 0.02
C ALA A 141 -11.13 15.83 -1.36
N HIS A 142 -12.38 15.31 -1.45
CA HIS A 142 -13.00 14.91 -2.72
C HIS A 142 -13.08 16.08 -3.71
N GLY A 143 -13.54 17.25 -3.27
CA GLY A 143 -13.63 18.45 -4.11
C GLY A 143 -12.27 18.86 -4.68
N HIS A 144 -11.24 18.86 -3.84
CA HIS A 144 -9.87 19.20 -4.27
C HIS A 144 -9.28 18.16 -5.23
N TYR A 145 -9.47 16.85 -4.99
CA TYR A 145 -9.02 15.81 -5.92
C TYR A 145 -9.79 15.83 -7.24
N SER A 146 -11.10 16.16 -7.22
CA SER A 146 -11.89 16.32 -8.43
C SER A 146 -11.38 17.45 -9.30
N SER A 147 -11.02 18.60 -8.71
CA SER A 147 -10.42 19.70 -9.46
C SER A 147 -9.08 19.35 -10.11
N LEU A 148 -8.30 18.45 -9.48
CA LEU A 148 -7.07 17.92 -10.06
C LEU A 148 -7.34 16.93 -11.20
N LYS A 149 -8.39 16.11 -11.09
CA LYS A 149 -8.82 15.16 -12.13
C LYS A 149 -9.23 15.88 -13.40
N ASP A 150 -9.90 17.02 -13.28
CA ASP A 150 -10.41 17.78 -14.43
C ASP A 150 -9.32 18.50 -15.26
N ASN A 151 -8.08 18.52 -14.75
CA ASN A 151 -6.94 19.08 -15.46
C ASN A 151 -6.04 17.97 -16.02
N PRO A 152 -5.83 17.91 -17.37
CA PRO A 152 -5.03 16.85 -18.01
C PRO A 152 -3.62 16.65 -17.46
N GLU A 153 -2.99 17.70 -16.95
CA GLU A 153 -1.64 17.59 -16.37
C GLU A 153 -1.64 16.92 -14.99
N THR A 154 -2.73 16.97 -14.25
CA THR A 154 -2.89 16.45 -12.89
C THR A 154 -3.92 15.36 -12.76
N GLU A 155 -4.56 14.96 -13.85
CA GLU A 155 -5.62 13.94 -13.89
C GLU A 155 -5.25 12.66 -13.16
N ALA A 156 -4.06 12.11 -13.41
CA ALA A 156 -3.58 10.90 -12.76
C ALA A 156 -3.43 11.06 -11.23
N VAL A 157 -3.11 12.27 -10.76
CA VAL A 157 -3.00 12.59 -9.33
C VAL A 157 -4.38 12.69 -8.71
N GLY A 158 -5.32 13.35 -9.40
CA GLY A 158 -6.71 13.46 -8.98
C GLY A 158 -7.39 12.09 -8.89
N LEU A 159 -7.25 11.27 -9.94
CA LEU A 159 -7.78 9.89 -9.97
C LEU A 159 -7.21 9.03 -8.83
N ARG A 160 -5.90 9.14 -8.55
CA ARG A 160 -5.29 8.41 -7.43
C ARG A 160 -5.85 8.84 -6.08
N GLY A 161 -6.04 10.14 -5.89
CA GLY A 161 -6.60 10.67 -4.66
C GLY A 161 -8.04 10.21 -4.43
N LEU A 162 -8.89 10.32 -5.47
CA LEU A 162 -10.27 9.88 -5.43
C LEU A 162 -10.41 8.38 -5.20
N ALA A 163 -9.62 7.57 -5.93
CA ALA A 163 -9.65 6.12 -5.78
C ALA A 163 -9.28 5.68 -4.35
N ARG A 164 -8.22 6.28 -3.77
CA ARG A 164 -7.80 5.98 -2.39
C ARG A 164 -8.82 6.45 -1.36
N LEU A 165 -9.45 7.61 -1.59
CA LEU A 165 -10.49 8.12 -0.71
C LEU A 165 -11.72 7.18 -0.69
N SER A 166 -12.12 6.66 -1.86
CA SER A 166 -13.20 5.67 -1.97
C SER A 166 -12.84 4.35 -1.31
N GLU A 167 -11.60 3.88 -1.49
CA GLU A 167 -11.10 2.65 -0.83
C GLU A 167 -11.16 2.76 0.70
N ASN A 168 -10.70 3.89 1.25
CA ASN A 168 -10.73 4.15 2.70
C ASN A 168 -12.17 4.19 3.26
N ARG A 169 -13.16 4.50 2.42
CA ARG A 169 -14.59 4.47 2.77
C ARG A 169 -15.23 3.10 2.55
N GLY A 170 -14.50 2.11 2.03
CA GLY A 170 -15.03 0.80 1.64
C GLY A 170 -15.88 0.84 0.36
N ASP A 171 -15.89 1.95 -0.37
CA ASP A 171 -16.58 2.06 -1.66
C ASP A 171 -15.68 1.52 -2.78
N HIS A 172 -15.59 0.20 -2.84
CA HIS A 172 -14.78 -0.48 -3.85
C HIS A 172 -15.26 -0.22 -5.28
N ALA A 173 -16.55 0.03 -5.48
CA ALA A 173 -17.10 0.30 -6.81
C ALA A 173 -16.58 1.63 -7.37
N ALA A 174 -16.64 2.71 -6.58
CA ALA A 174 -16.08 4.00 -6.97
C ALA A 174 -14.55 3.93 -7.11
N SER A 175 -13.87 3.18 -6.23
CA SER A 175 -12.42 2.96 -6.34
C SER A 175 -12.04 2.29 -7.65
N ILE A 176 -12.79 1.25 -8.08
CA ILE A 176 -12.60 0.57 -9.37
C ILE A 176 -12.74 1.53 -10.53
N GLU A 177 -13.78 2.37 -10.55
CA GLU A 177 -14.01 3.32 -11.64
C GLU A 177 -12.82 4.27 -11.82
N MET A 178 -12.34 4.86 -10.72
CA MET A 178 -11.22 5.79 -10.74
C MET A 178 -9.89 5.10 -11.08
N ALA A 179 -9.64 3.93 -10.50
CA ALA A 179 -8.43 3.16 -10.76
C ALA A 179 -8.40 2.63 -12.20
N LYS A 180 -9.56 2.21 -12.76
CA LYS A 180 -9.70 1.76 -14.14
C LYS A 180 -9.39 2.89 -15.12
N ALA A 181 -9.97 4.08 -14.91
CA ALA A 181 -9.68 5.24 -15.74
C ALA A 181 -8.18 5.58 -15.75
N ALA A 182 -7.53 5.56 -14.59
CA ALA A 182 -6.09 5.79 -14.48
C ALA A 182 -5.27 4.66 -15.13
N PHE A 183 -5.71 3.40 -15.01
CA PHE A 183 -5.02 2.25 -15.56
C PHE A 183 -5.14 2.18 -17.09
N GLU A 184 -6.28 2.55 -17.67
CA GLU A 184 -6.49 2.55 -19.12
C GLU A 184 -5.72 3.64 -19.86
N ALA A 185 -5.26 4.68 -19.15
CA ALA A 185 -4.44 5.73 -19.72
C ALA A 185 -3.16 5.16 -20.39
N PRO A 186 -2.62 5.80 -21.45
CA PRO A 186 -1.46 5.29 -22.23
C PRO A 186 -0.23 4.94 -21.42
N LYS A 187 -0.03 5.61 -20.28
CA LYS A 187 1.05 5.37 -19.30
C LYS A 187 0.46 5.01 -17.95
N GLY A 188 -0.52 4.10 -17.95
CA GLY A 188 -1.20 3.69 -16.71
C GLY A 188 -0.20 3.31 -15.62
N PRO A 189 -0.22 4.01 -14.48
CA PRO A 189 0.76 3.81 -13.43
C PRO A 189 0.55 2.48 -12.69
N ALA A 190 1.63 1.91 -12.12
CA ALA A 190 1.57 0.64 -11.40
C ALA A 190 0.59 0.68 -10.20
N TRP A 191 0.48 1.83 -9.51
CA TRP A 191 -0.47 1.97 -8.41
C TRP A 191 -1.93 1.75 -8.83
N ALA A 192 -2.29 2.12 -10.07
CA ALA A 192 -3.65 1.93 -10.58
C ALA A 192 -3.95 0.44 -10.80
N PHE A 193 -2.95 -0.34 -11.24
CA PHE A 193 -3.07 -1.79 -11.29
C PHE A 193 -3.30 -2.38 -9.88
N ASP A 194 -2.45 -2.03 -8.92
CA ASP A 194 -2.54 -2.59 -7.56
C ASP A 194 -3.90 -2.30 -6.93
N LEU A 195 -4.39 -1.06 -7.04
CA LEU A 195 -5.66 -0.66 -6.46
C LEU A 195 -6.83 -1.33 -7.18
N LEU A 196 -6.84 -1.32 -8.52
CA LEU A 196 -7.89 -1.95 -9.32
C LEU A 196 -7.96 -3.46 -9.03
N TYR A 197 -6.81 -4.14 -9.01
CA TYR A 197 -6.73 -5.56 -8.70
C TYR A 197 -7.25 -5.88 -7.29
N THR A 198 -6.86 -5.07 -6.29
CA THR A 198 -7.29 -5.24 -4.90
C THR A 198 -8.80 -5.04 -4.76
N SER A 199 -9.35 -3.98 -5.34
CA SER A 199 -10.78 -3.68 -5.26
C SER A 199 -11.62 -4.71 -6.03
N GLN A 200 -11.18 -5.17 -7.22
CA GLN A 200 -11.85 -6.25 -7.96
C GLN A 200 -11.87 -7.55 -7.18
N THR A 201 -10.73 -7.92 -6.56
CA THR A 201 -10.68 -9.15 -5.74
C THR A 201 -11.50 -9.03 -4.46
N ALA A 202 -11.66 -7.84 -3.89
CA ALA A 202 -12.52 -7.58 -2.73
C ALA A 202 -14.02 -7.76 -3.07
N LEU A 203 -14.42 -7.42 -4.29
CA LEU A 203 -15.78 -7.62 -4.80
C LEU A 203 -16.00 -9.00 -5.43
N ALA A 204 -15.03 -9.91 -5.35
CA ALA A 204 -15.06 -11.21 -6.03
C ALA A 204 -15.29 -11.10 -7.56
N ASP A 205 -14.91 -9.96 -8.17
CA ASP A 205 -14.88 -9.81 -9.63
C ASP A 205 -13.61 -10.47 -10.20
N TRP A 206 -13.62 -11.80 -10.17
CA TRP A 206 -12.47 -12.62 -10.62
C TRP A 206 -12.21 -12.45 -12.11
N SER A 207 -13.25 -12.24 -12.90
CA SER A 207 -13.14 -12.01 -14.35
C SER A 207 -12.48 -10.68 -14.67
N GLY A 208 -12.93 -9.60 -14.05
CA GLY A 208 -12.30 -8.29 -14.19
C GLY A 208 -10.85 -8.28 -13.72
N ALA A 209 -10.55 -8.96 -12.58
CA ALA A 209 -9.18 -9.10 -12.10
C ALA A 209 -8.28 -9.88 -13.08
N LEU A 210 -8.79 -10.90 -13.79
CA LEU A 210 -8.06 -11.62 -14.84
C LEU A 210 -7.77 -10.73 -16.06
N GLU A 211 -8.71 -9.89 -16.49
CA GLU A 211 -8.52 -8.93 -17.60
C GLU A 211 -7.49 -7.86 -17.22
N THR A 212 -7.59 -7.33 -16.01
CA THR A 212 -6.63 -6.37 -15.46
C THR A 212 -5.23 -6.97 -15.42
N LEU A 213 -5.09 -8.23 -14.95
CA LEU A 213 -3.83 -8.95 -14.92
C LEU A 213 -3.26 -9.20 -16.33
N ALA A 214 -4.11 -9.54 -17.30
CA ALA A 214 -3.69 -9.74 -18.69
C ALA A 214 -3.17 -8.43 -19.32
N THR A 215 -3.76 -7.30 -18.97
CA THR A 215 -3.29 -5.98 -19.40
C THR A 215 -1.95 -5.62 -18.74
N ALA A 216 -1.80 -5.91 -17.44
CA ALA A 216 -0.54 -5.72 -16.72
C ALA A 216 0.60 -6.57 -17.31
N GLU A 217 0.30 -7.81 -17.72
CA GLU A 217 1.26 -8.70 -18.42
C GLU A 217 1.72 -8.10 -19.76
N LYS A 218 0.78 -7.64 -20.60
CA LYS A 218 1.10 -6.98 -21.87
C LYS A 218 1.98 -5.75 -21.69
N ARG A 219 1.76 -5.01 -20.60
CA ARG A 219 2.54 -3.81 -20.23
C ARG A 219 3.84 -4.14 -19.49
N LYS A 220 4.09 -5.40 -19.14
CA LYS A 220 5.28 -5.85 -18.38
C LYS A 220 5.41 -5.14 -17.01
N LEU A 221 4.29 -4.91 -16.31
CA LEU A 221 4.27 -4.26 -15.00
C LEU A 221 4.72 -5.19 -13.88
N LEU A 222 4.58 -6.51 -14.07
CA LEU A 222 4.89 -7.54 -13.10
C LEU A 222 5.82 -8.58 -13.72
N ASP A 223 6.54 -9.33 -12.90
CA ASP A 223 7.33 -10.45 -13.35
C ASP A 223 6.45 -11.64 -13.80
N LYS A 224 7.03 -12.54 -14.60
CA LYS A 224 6.29 -13.67 -15.19
C LYS A 224 5.81 -14.68 -14.14
N ASP A 225 6.57 -14.85 -13.07
CA ASP A 225 6.22 -15.80 -12.01
C ASP A 225 5.10 -15.25 -11.15
N GLU A 226 5.09 -13.95 -10.85
CA GLU A 226 4.01 -13.27 -10.17
C GLU A 226 2.71 -13.32 -11.00
N ILE A 227 2.78 -13.00 -12.30
CA ILE A 227 1.63 -13.12 -13.20
C ILE A 227 1.05 -14.53 -13.17
N ARG A 228 1.91 -15.53 -13.25
CA ARG A 228 1.51 -16.95 -13.24
C ARG A 228 0.83 -17.34 -11.94
N ARG A 229 1.39 -16.94 -10.79
CA ARG A 229 0.79 -17.20 -9.47
C ARG A 229 -0.55 -16.50 -9.30
N ARG A 230 -0.63 -15.21 -9.56
CA ARG A 230 -1.88 -14.43 -9.47
C ARG A 230 -2.97 -15.03 -10.35
N ARG A 231 -2.62 -15.37 -11.60
CA ARG A 231 -3.56 -15.99 -12.54
C ARG A 231 -4.05 -17.34 -12.04
N ALA A 232 -3.19 -18.17 -11.47
CA ALA A 232 -3.59 -19.47 -10.92
C ALA A 232 -4.60 -19.31 -9.78
N VAL A 233 -4.39 -18.34 -8.87
CA VAL A 233 -5.35 -18.07 -7.79
C VAL A 233 -6.68 -17.57 -8.34
N LEU A 234 -6.67 -16.60 -9.26
CA LEU A 234 -7.91 -16.06 -9.84
C LEU A 234 -8.70 -17.13 -10.61
N LEU A 235 -8.03 -18.01 -11.36
CA LEU A 235 -8.68 -19.12 -12.05
C LEU A 235 -9.31 -20.11 -11.06
N ALA A 236 -8.64 -20.40 -9.93
CA ALA A 236 -9.18 -21.26 -8.91
C ALA A 236 -10.39 -20.61 -8.21
N ALA A 237 -10.32 -19.33 -7.87
CA ALA A 237 -11.43 -18.59 -7.29
C ALA A 237 -12.65 -18.54 -8.25
N SER A 238 -12.40 -18.28 -9.53
CA SER A 238 -13.45 -18.33 -10.56
C SER A 238 -14.07 -19.73 -10.68
N ALA A 239 -13.25 -20.78 -10.60
CA ALA A 239 -13.72 -22.15 -10.65
C ALA A 239 -14.62 -22.51 -9.45
N ASP A 240 -14.21 -22.08 -8.25
CA ASP A 240 -14.99 -22.31 -7.02
C ASP A 240 -16.36 -21.61 -7.08
N ALA A 241 -16.38 -20.34 -7.53
CA ALA A 241 -17.61 -19.59 -7.74
C ALA A 241 -18.53 -20.23 -8.78
N LEU A 242 -17.99 -20.74 -9.90
CA LEU A 242 -18.78 -21.45 -10.92
C LEU A 242 -19.34 -22.78 -10.41
N ASP A 243 -18.56 -23.55 -9.63
CA ASP A 243 -19.05 -24.79 -9.01
C ASP A 243 -20.19 -24.51 -8.01
N GLY A 244 -20.05 -23.44 -7.22
CA GLY A 244 -21.10 -22.95 -6.32
C GLY A 244 -22.40 -22.59 -7.05
N ASN A 245 -22.29 -22.09 -8.29
CA ASN A 245 -23.43 -21.75 -9.17
C ASN A 245 -23.93 -22.94 -10.02
N GLY A 246 -23.40 -24.16 -9.81
CA GLY A 246 -23.81 -25.37 -10.52
C GLY A 246 -23.21 -25.53 -11.93
N GLN A 247 -22.28 -24.68 -12.35
CA GLN A 247 -21.59 -24.72 -13.66
C GLN A 247 -20.34 -25.60 -13.58
N SER A 248 -20.50 -26.85 -13.18
CA SER A 248 -19.38 -27.75 -12.83
C SER A 248 -18.44 -28.06 -14.00
N GLY A 249 -18.92 -28.02 -15.26
CA GLY A 249 -18.08 -28.25 -16.44
C GLY A 249 -17.03 -27.15 -16.64
N ASP A 250 -17.50 -25.89 -16.64
CA ASP A 250 -16.63 -24.73 -16.80
C ASP A 250 -15.70 -24.56 -15.59
N ALA A 251 -16.23 -24.82 -14.38
CA ALA A 251 -15.46 -24.84 -13.15
C ALA A 251 -14.27 -25.81 -13.22
N LEU A 252 -14.51 -27.04 -13.72
CA LEU A 252 -13.47 -28.06 -13.86
C LEU A 252 -12.37 -27.63 -14.82
N ASP A 253 -12.70 -27.00 -15.93
CA ASP A 253 -11.70 -26.55 -16.90
C ASP A 253 -10.84 -25.40 -16.36
N LEU A 254 -11.44 -24.46 -15.62
CA LEU A 254 -10.68 -23.38 -14.95
C LEU A 254 -9.79 -23.95 -13.84
N ALA A 255 -10.28 -24.86 -13.02
CA ALA A 255 -9.51 -25.49 -11.95
C ALA A 255 -8.31 -26.28 -12.47
N LYS A 256 -8.46 -27.04 -13.57
CA LYS A 256 -7.34 -27.73 -14.23
C LYS A 256 -6.27 -26.74 -14.72
N ARG A 257 -6.72 -25.65 -15.35
CA ARG A 257 -5.79 -24.59 -15.82
C ARG A 257 -5.05 -23.96 -14.65
N ALA A 258 -5.71 -23.71 -13.51
CA ALA A 258 -5.08 -23.19 -12.31
C ALA A 258 -3.98 -24.14 -11.78
N ALA A 259 -4.31 -25.44 -11.67
CA ALA A 259 -3.40 -26.48 -11.19
C ALA A 259 -2.17 -26.68 -12.11
N ASP A 260 -2.39 -26.66 -13.43
CA ASP A 260 -1.29 -26.78 -14.40
C ASP A 260 -0.37 -25.55 -14.42
N MET A 261 -0.95 -24.37 -14.23
CA MET A 261 -0.22 -23.10 -14.26
C MET A 261 0.69 -22.97 -13.05
N SER A 262 0.22 -23.33 -11.86
CA SER A 262 0.99 -23.25 -10.60
C SER A 262 0.81 -24.53 -9.77
N PRO A 263 1.58 -25.59 -10.05
CA PRO A 263 1.51 -26.86 -9.27
C PRO A 263 1.86 -26.69 -7.78
N GLY A 264 2.59 -25.64 -7.39
CA GLY A 264 2.86 -25.30 -5.98
C GLY A 264 1.71 -24.61 -5.29
N PHE A 265 0.65 -24.24 -6.01
CA PHE A 265 -0.57 -23.71 -5.41
C PHE A 265 -1.50 -24.84 -4.97
N ALA A 266 -1.22 -25.42 -3.81
CA ALA A 266 -1.94 -26.58 -3.30
C ALA A 266 -3.47 -26.41 -3.25
N PRO A 267 -4.07 -25.25 -2.86
CA PRO A 267 -5.52 -25.06 -2.89
C PRO A 267 -6.13 -25.22 -4.29
N GLY A 268 -5.49 -24.70 -5.31
CA GLY A 268 -5.95 -24.84 -6.71
C GLY A 268 -5.87 -26.28 -7.21
N VAL A 269 -4.81 -27.01 -6.85
CA VAL A 269 -4.67 -28.44 -7.16
C VAL A 269 -5.73 -29.28 -6.44
N ALA A 270 -5.97 -29.01 -5.16
CA ALA A 270 -6.98 -29.69 -4.36
C ALA A 270 -8.39 -29.44 -4.91
N LEU A 271 -8.72 -28.21 -5.32
CA LEU A 271 -9.98 -27.87 -5.98
C LEU A 271 -10.16 -28.65 -7.30
N ALA A 272 -9.12 -28.68 -8.15
CA ALA A 272 -9.17 -29.41 -9.40
C ALA A 272 -9.39 -30.92 -9.16
N ALA A 273 -8.73 -31.50 -8.16
CA ALA A 273 -8.93 -32.89 -7.78
C ALA A 273 -10.34 -33.18 -7.24
N ARG A 274 -10.88 -32.28 -6.42
CA ARG A 274 -12.26 -32.37 -5.91
C ARG A 274 -13.27 -32.38 -7.07
N LEU A 275 -13.14 -31.45 -8.01
CA LEU A 275 -14.03 -31.36 -9.17
C LEU A 275 -13.90 -32.57 -10.10
N LEU A 276 -12.67 -33.08 -10.34
CA LEU A 276 -12.46 -34.33 -11.06
C LEU A 276 -13.10 -35.53 -10.36
N SER A 277 -13.02 -35.60 -9.04
CA SER A 277 -13.66 -36.68 -8.25
C SER A 277 -15.17 -36.61 -8.36
N LYS A 278 -15.75 -35.39 -8.26
CA LYS A 278 -17.18 -35.12 -8.44
C LYS A 278 -17.68 -35.55 -9.83
N ASP A 279 -16.83 -35.39 -10.85
CA ASP A 279 -17.09 -35.85 -12.22
C ASP A 279 -16.76 -37.32 -12.44
N GLY A 280 -16.50 -38.11 -11.40
CA GLY A 280 -16.18 -39.54 -11.46
C GLY A 280 -14.79 -39.90 -11.96
N GLN A 281 -13.92 -38.90 -12.23
CA GLN A 281 -12.56 -39.09 -12.76
C GLN A 281 -11.50 -39.24 -11.65
N ILE A 282 -11.73 -40.10 -10.66
CA ILE A 282 -10.91 -40.26 -9.45
C ILE A 282 -9.44 -40.56 -9.79
N LYS A 283 -9.17 -41.36 -10.83
CA LYS A 283 -7.79 -41.66 -11.24
C LYS A 283 -7.04 -40.44 -11.71
N LYS A 284 -7.70 -39.50 -12.45
CA LYS A 284 -7.08 -38.27 -12.87
C LYS A 284 -6.91 -37.30 -11.70
N ALA A 285 -7.87 -37.27 -10.77
CA ALA A 285 -7.76 -36.51 -9.54
C ALA A 285 -6.50 -36.93 -8.74
N ALA A 286 -6.29 -38.24 -8.57
CA ALA A 286 -5.11 -38.75 -7.90
C ALA A 286 -3.81 -38.35 -8.63
N GLN A 287 -3.77 -38.51 -9.96
CA GLN A 287 -2.58 -38.15 -10.77
C GLN A 287 -2.19 -36.66 -10.66
N ILE A 288 -3.16 -35.74 -10.62
CA ILE A 288 -2.88 -34.30 -10.46
C ILE A 288 -2.24 -34.04 -9.08
N ILE A 289 -2.78 -34.63 -8.02
CA ILE A 289 -2.21 -34.51 -6.68
C ILE A 289 -0.82 -35.13 -6.59
N GLU A 290 -0.62 -36.35 -7.12
CA GLU A 290 0.67 -37.04 -7.12
C GLU A 290 1.74 -36.23 -7.86
N LYS A 291 1.40 -35.64 -9.01
CA LYS A 291 2.28 -34.74 -9.78
C LYS A 291 2.66 -33.49 -8.99
N ALA A 292 1.71 -32.87 -8.29
CA ALA A 292 1.94 -31.71 -7.44
C ALA A 292 2.80 -32.05 -6.22
N TRP A 293 2.49 -33.19 -5.57
CA TRP A 293 3.26 -33.69 -4.42
C TRP A 293 4.72 -33.95 -4.77
N GLY A 294 4.97 -34.53 -5.93
CA GLY A 294 6.35 -34.75 -6.42
C GLY A 294 7.19 -33.49 -6.52
N ARG A 295 6.55 -32.32 -6.65
CA ARG A 295 7.22 -31.02 -6.79
C ARG A 295 7.23 -30.22 -5.50
N SER A 296 6.11 -30.16 -4.81
CA SER A 296 5.88 -29.34 -3.63
C SER A 296 4.88 -30.04 -2.71
N PRO A 297 5.32 -31.00 -1.88
CA PRO A 297 4.46 -31.64 -0.90
C PRO A 297 3.85 -30.61 0.04
N HIS A 298 2.54 -30.73 0.28
CA HIS A 298 1.80 -29.79 1.10
C HIS A 298 0.65 -30.51 1.83
N PRO A 299 0.35 -30.18 3.10
CA PRO A 299 -0.72 -30.85 3.88
C PRO A 299 -2.08 -30.85 3.19
N ALA A 300 -2.46 -29.74 2.55
CA ALA A 300 -3.71 -29.65 1.78
C ALA A 300 -3.83 -30.73 0.69
N LEU A 301 -2.71 -31.10 0.05
CA LEU A 301 -2.70 -32.15 -0.97
C LEU A 301 -2.89 -33.55 -0.33
N ALA A 302 -2.33 -33.77 0.86
CA ALA A 302 -2.52 -35.02 1.61
C ALA A 302 -3.98 -35.19 2.03
N LEU A 303 -4.61 -34.10 2.52
CA LEU A 303 -6.03 -34.09 2.88
C LEU A 303 -6.90 -34.37 1.64
N ALA A 304 -6.71 -33.63 0.55
CA ALA A 304 -7.43 -33.86 -0.70
C ALA A 304 -7.24 -35.28 -1.25
N TYR A 305 -6.03 -35.84 -1.11
CA TYR A 305 -5.76 -37.20 -1.55
C TYR A 305 -6.49 -38.28 -0.72
N ARG A 306 -6.59 -38.06 0.61
CA ARG A 306 -7.40 -38.96 1.49
C ARG A 306 -8.87 -38.90 1.13
N ASP A 307 -9.39 -37.72 0.83
CA ASP A 307 -10.81 -37.56 0.47
C ASP A 307 -11.20 -38.32 -0.78
N LEU A 308 -10.26 -38.51 -1.75
CA LEU A 308 -10.53 -39.33 -2.94
C LEU A 308 -10.84 -40.80 -2.63
N TRP A 309 -10.40 -41.31 -1.48
CA TRP A 309 -10.50 -42.70 -1.08
C TRP A 309 -11.43 -42.91 0.10
N GLN A 310 -12.31 -41.94 0.40
CA GLN A 310 -13.36 -42.10 1.39
C GLN A 310 -14.27 -43.27 0.99
N GLY A 311 -14.47 -44.21 1.93
CA GLY A 311 -15.24 -45.45 1.66
C GLY A 311 -14.41 -46.67 1.27
N GLU A 312 -13.12 -46.51 0.97
CA GLU A 312 -12.20 -47.62 0.79
C GLU A 312 -11.75 -48.24 2.12
N THR A 313 -11.26 -49.47 2.08
CA THR A 313 -10.72 -50.12 3.30
C THR A 313 -9.44 -49.40 3.77
N ALA A 314 -9.18 -49.37 5.08
CA ALA A 314 -7.97 -48.79 5.66
C ALA A 314 -6.67 -49.31 4.99
N LYS A 315 -6.64 -50.59 4.63
CA LYS A 315 -5.52 -51.25 3.95
C LYS A 315 -5.30 -50.67 2.52
N THR A 316 -6.37 -50.39 1.79
CA THR A 316 -6.32 -49.80 0.45
C THR A 316 -5.84 -48.34 0.53
N THR A 317 -6.42 -47.56 1.42
CA THR A 317 -6.05 -46.16 1.67
C THR A 317 -4.58 -46.06 2.07
N ALA A 318 -4.11 -46.94 2.96
CA ALA A 318 -2.71 -47.01 3.35
C ALA A 318 -1.76 -47.26 2.17
N LYS A 319 -2.11 -48.16 1.25
CA LYS A 319 -1.31 -48.39 0.02
C LYS A 319 -1.26 -47.17 -0.88
N LYS A 320 -2.36 -46.42 -1.01
CA LYS A 320 -2.44 -45.19 -1.81
C LYS A 320 -1.58 -44.10 -1.20
N ILE A 321 -1.66 -43.88 0.11
CA ILE A 321 -0.85 -42.91 0.83
C ILE A 321 0.65 -43.25 0.70
N ASN A 322 1.02 -44.52 0.80
CA ASN A 322 2.41 -44.97 0.55
C ASN A 322 2.87 -44.65 -0.87
N HIS A 323 1.98 -44.71 -1.86
CA HIS A 323 2.33 -44.30 -3.23
C HIS A 323 2.62 -42.81 -3.29
N LEU A 324 1.79 -41.98 -2.68
CA LEU A 324 1.96 -40.53 -2.62
C LEU A 324 3.30 -40.14 -1.96
N THR A 325 3.62 -40.74 -0.78
CA THR A 325 4.86 -40.42 -0.06
C THR A 325 6.12 -40.80 -0.84
N ARG A 326 6.08 -41.82 -1.69
CA ARG A 326 7.23 -42.22 -2.55
C ARG A 326 7.55 -41.20 -3.62
N ALA A 327 6.57 -40.41 -4.07
CA ALA A 327 6.76 -39.40 -5.09
C ALA A 327 7.76 -38.30 -4.67
N ASN A 328 7.89 -38.03 -3.35
CA ASN A 328 8.90 -37.13 -2.79
C ASN A 328 9.32 -37.59 -1.37
N ASN A 329 10.06 -38.68 -1.30
CA ASN A 329 10.32 -39.43 -0.08
C ASN A 329 11.14 -38.66 0.98
N GLY A 330 12.00 -37.74 0.57
CA GLY A 330 12.88 -36.97 1.44
C GLY A 330 12.26 -35.70 2.03
N HIS A 331 11.07 -35.29 1.54
CA HIS A 331 10.45 -34.09 2.00
C HIS A 331 9.82 -34.26 3.39
N ARG A 332 9.86 -33.20 4.22
CA ARG A 332 9.29 -33.13 5.56
C ARG A 332 7.84 -33.64 5.61
N GLU A 333 6.97 -33.13 4.73
CA GLU A 333 5.57 -33.53 4.69
C GLU A 333 5.36 -35.01 4.34
N SER A 334 6.25 -35.61 3.54
CA SER A 334 6.19 -37.02 3.25
C SER A 334 6.56 -37.86 4.47
N GLN A 335 7.46 -37.40 5.32
CA GLN A 335 7.81 -38.06 6.58
C GLN A 335 6.67 -37.98 7.59
N ILE A 336 6.05 -36.80 7.71
CA ILE A 336 4.87 -36.60 8.55
C ILE A 336 3.71 -37.51 8.09
N LEU A 337 3.43 -37.53 6.79
CA LEU A 337 2.37 -38.38 6.23
C LEU A 337 2.61 -39.88 6.46
N LYS A 338 3.88 -40.32 6.45
CA LYS A 338 4.24 -41.70 6.85
C LYS A 338 3.97 -41.97 8.30
N ALA A 339 4.29 -41.02 9.18
CA ALA A 339 3.99 -41.13 10.60
C ALA A 339 2.48 -41.21 10.85
N GLU A 340 1.70 -40.32 10.24
CA GLU A 340 0.23 -40.35 10.31
C GLU A 340 -0.33 -41.71 9.83
N GLN A 341 0.21 -42.27 8.75
CA GLN A 341 -0.19 -43.56 8.25
C GLN A 341 0.18 -44.71 9.20
N ALA A 342 1.38 -44.65 9.80
CA ALA A 342 1.80 -45.63 10.80
C ALA A 342 0.86 -45.61 12.02
N LEU A 343 0.46 -44.41 12.46
CA LEU A 343 -0.54 -44.24 13.54
C LEU A 343 -1.88 -44.86 13.19
N LEU A 344 -2.38 -44.64 11.97
CA LEU A 344 -3.62 -45.27 11.48
C LEU A 344 -3.50 -46.78 11.45
N SER A 345 -2.33 -47.33 11.20
CA SER A 345 -2.01 -48.74 11.21
C SER A 345 -1.71 -49.28 12.59
N LYS A 346 -1.79 -48.48 13.64
CA LYS A 346 -1.46 -48.78 15.05
C LYS A 346 0.00 -49.20 15.24
N ASP A 347 0.90 -48.69 14.44
CA ASP A 347 2.34 -48.94 14.54
C ASP A 347 3.06 -47.67 15.08
N GLY A 348 3.08 -47.56 16.41
CA GLY A 348 3.72 -46.44 17.11
C GLY A 348 5.26 -46.35 16.87
N VAL A 349 5.92 -47.52 16.72
CA VAL A 349 7.38 -47.56 16.48
C VAL A 349 7.71 -46.97 15.09
N ALA A 350 6.98 -47.39 14.06
CA ALA A 350 7.14 -46.87 12.72
C ALA A 350 6.82 -45.36 12.67
N ALA A 351 5.81 -44.91 13.43
CA ALA A 351 5.47 -43.50 13.52
C ALA A 351 6.60 -42.65 14.10
N LEU A 352 7.15 -43.02 15.24
CA LEU A 352 8.28 -42.35 15.87
C LEU A 352 9.53 -42.37 14.96
N SER A 353 9.82 -43.51 14.33
CA SER A 353 10.92 -43.63 13.40
C SER A 353 10.80 -42.66 12.22
N ALA A 354 9.59 -42.44 11.70
CA ALA A 354 9.34 -41.48 10.62
C ALA A 354 9.51 -40.02 11.07
N LEU A 355 9.24 -39.73 12.35
CA LEU A 355 9.33 -38.39 12.93
C LEU A 355 10.71 -38.09 13.54
N ASP A 356 11.60 -39.07 13.76
CA ASP A 356 12.83 -38.93 14.54
C ASP A 356 13.68 -37.72 14.12
N GLY A 357 13.89 -37.53 12.82
CA GLY A 357 14.66 -36.37 12.32
C GLY A 357 13.99 -35.03 12.57
N LEU A 358 12.66 -34.98 12.52
CA LEU A 358 11.87 -33.76 12.67
C LEU A 358 11.69 -33.36 14.15
N LEU A 359 11.65 -34.35 15.06
CA LEU A 359 11.53 -34.11 16.49
C LEU A 359 12.82 -33.61 17.13
N ARG A 360 13.95 -33.73 16.43
CA ARG A 360 15.27 -33.19 16.86
C ARG A 360 15.47 -31.72 16.47
N GLU A 361 14.56 -31.13 15.72
CA GLU A 361 14.57 -29.69 15.47
C GLU A 361 14.50 -28.91 16.81
N GLU A 362 15.06 -27.71 16.85
CA GLU A 362 15.11 -26.88 18.06
C GLU A 362 13.69 -26.59 18.59
N ASP A 363 12.75 -26.24 17.69
CA ASP A 363 11.36 -25.96 18.00
C ASP A 363 10.40 -26.78 17.10
N PRO A 364 10.16 -28.09 17.41
CA PRO A 364 9.19 -28.86 16.64
C PRO A 364 7.79 -28.30 16.80
N SER A 365 7.03 -28.28 15.71
CA SER A 365 5.69 -27.70 15.68
C SER A 365 4.68 -28.46 16.57
N ALA A 366 3.56 -27.80 16.88
CA ALA A 366 2.48 -28.38 17.66
C ALA A 366 1.97 -29.70 17.03
N ARG A 367 1.89 -29.77 15.69
CA ARG A 367 1.52 -30.96 14.93
C ARG A 367 2.51 -32.11 15.15
N LEU A 368 3.81 -31.85 15.06
CA LEU A 368 4.84 -32.89 15.29
C LEU A 368 4.79 -33.42 16.72
N CYS A 369 4.67 -32.52 17.70
CA CYS A 369 4.55 -32.91 19.10
C CYS A 369 3.27 -33.73 19.38
N ALA A 370 2.15 -33.39 18.76
CA ALA A 370 0.90 -34.13 18.89
C ALA A 370 0.97 -35.53 18.28
N LEU A 371 1.62 -35.69 17.12
CA LEU A 371 1.85 -36.98 16.48
C LEU A 371 2.79 -37.86 17.32
N ALA A 372 3.84 -37.30 17.91
CA ALA A 372 4.73 -37.99 18.82
C ALA A 372 3.99 -38.47 20.07
N ALA A 373 3.17 -37.61 20.67
CA ALA A 373 2.35 -37.98 21.82
C ALA A 373 1.39 -39.15 21.51
N GLN A 374 0.76 -39.14 20.32
CA GLN A 374 -0.10 -40.25 19.88
C GLN A 374 0.68 -41.58 19.73
N ALA A 375 1.88 -41.51 19.14
CA ALA A 375 2.73 -42.66 18.95
C ALA A 375 3.18 -43.27 20.30
N GLU A 376 3.62 -42.42 21.23
CA GLU A 376 4.02 -42.84 22.57
C GLU A 376 2.86 -43.46 23.37
N ASN A 377 1.66 -42.87 23.26
CA ASN A 377 0.45 -43.48 23.84
C ASN A 377 0.14 -44.89 23.28
N MET A 378 0.34 -45.10 21.99
CA MET A 378 0.17 -46.41 21.38
C MET A 378 1.16 -47.46 21.88
N LEU A 379 2.35 -47.02 22.26
CA LEU A 379 3.40 -47.86 22.83
C LEU A 379 3.25 -48.09 24.34
N GLY A 380 2.26 -47.42 24.99
CA GLY A 380 2.07 -47.48 26.45
C GLY A 380 3.01 -46.56 27.24
N ASN A 381 3.82 -45.72 26.59
CA ASN A 381 4.78 -44.79 27.24
C ASN A 381 4.06 -43.53 27.72
N THR A 382 3.21 -43.66 28.74
CA THR A 382 2.32 -42.56 29.19
C THR A 382 3.05 -41.33 29.66
N VAL A 383 4.28 -41.45 30.22
CA VAL A 383 5.11 -40.32 30.67
C VAL A 383 5.63 -39.49 29.50
N ASP A 384 6.15 -40.16 28.48
CA ASP A 384 6.66 -39.51 27.29
C ASP A 384 5.53 -38.87 26.46
N ALA A 385 4.41 -39.59 26.35
CA ALA A 385 3.21 -39.08 25.72
C ALA A 385 2.74 -37.75 26.37
N ARG A 386 2.70 -37.71 27.71
CA ARG A 386 2.32 -36.51 28.46
C ARG A 386 3.30 -35.37 28.24
N THR A 387 4.60 -35.67 28.20
CA THR A 387 5.66 -34.70 27.94
C THR A 387 5.46 -34.04 26.55
N TRP A 388 5.20 -34.86 25.54
CA TRP A 388 4.90 -34.37 24.18
C TRP A 388 3.59 -33.59 24.09
N GLN A 389 2.54 -33.97 24.84
CA GLN A 389 1.29 -33.21 24.91
C GLN A 389 1.49 -31.82 25.51
N ILE A 390 2.24 -31.73 26.61
CA ILE A 390 2.57 -30.43 27.22
C ILE A 390 3.34 -29.56 26.24
N ARG A 391 4.34 -30.13 25.56
CA ARG A 391 5.11 -29.42 24.54
C ARG A 391 4.25 -28.96 23.37
N ALA A 392 3.31 -29.78 22.89
CA ALA A 392 2.37 -29.44 21.82
C ALA A 392 1.50 -28.22 22.17
N ALA A 393 1.11 -28.07 23.45
CA ALA A 393 0.29 -26.94 23.89
C ALA A 393 0.99 -25.58 23.75
N SER A 394 2.33 -25.54 23.93
CA SER A 394 3.14 -24.33 23.85
C SER A 394 3.92 -24.17 22.55
N ALA A 395 4.00 -25.23 21.73
CA ALA A 395 4.75 -25.25 20.49
C ALA A 395 4.15 -24.32 19.39
N PRO A 396 4.97 -23.86 18.45
CA PRO A 396 4.49 -23.04 17.35
C PRO A 396 3.50 -23.79 16.46
N VAL A 397 2.42 -23.10 16.09
CA VAL A 397 1.42 -23.60 15.11
C VAL A 397 1.91 -23.33 13.71
N GLU A 398 1.81 -24.32 12.85
CA GLU A 398 2.12 -24.18 11.44
C GLU A 398 1.05 -23.33 10.72
N ALA A 399 1.49 -22.41 9.85
CA ALA A 399 0.61 -21.57 9.05
C ALA A 399 0.03 -22.33 7.85
N ASP A 400 -0.24 -23.60 8.01
CA ASP A 400 -0.71 -24.49 6.97
C ASP A 400 -2.10 -25.07 7.29
N TRP A 401 -2.56 -25.98 6.43
CA TRP A 401 -3.90 -26.55 6.51
C TRP A 401 -4.06 -27.64 7.58
N SER A 402 -2.97 -28.24 8.03
CA SER A 402 -3.03 -29.38 8.95
C SER A 402 -3.44 -28.99 10.36
N ASP A 403 -2.98 -27.85 10.85
CA ASP A 403 -3.32 -27.35 12.18
C ASP A 403 -4.65 -26.59 12.21
N LEU A 404 -5.07 -26.04 11.07
CA LEU A 404 -6.23 -25.16 10.99
C LEU A 404 -7.51 -25.88 10.57
N ASP A 405 -7.39 -26.91 9.74
CA ASP A 405 -8.53 -27.69 9.22
C ASP A 405 -8.18 -29.20 9.19
N PRO A 406 -7.98 -29.84 10.36
CA PRO A 406 -7.53 -31.23 10.43
C PRO A 406 -8.54 -32.24 9.85
N ASP A 407 -9.82 -31.89 9.79
CA ASP A 407 -10.93 -32.76 9.37
C ASP A 407 -11.28 -32.62 7.87
N GLY A 408 -10.46 -31.93 7.07
CA GLY A 408 -10.66 -31.86 5.62
C GLY A 408 -11.66 -30.80 5.16
N ALA A 409 -12.26 -30.01 6.07
CA ALA A 409 -13.10 -28.85 5.70
C ALA A 409 -12.28 -27.67 5.10
N ALA A 410 -10.99 -27.90 4.89
CA ALA A 410 -9.98 -26.96 4.39
C ALA A 410 -10.31 -26.32 3.04
N PHE A 411 -11.31 -26.82 2.32
CA PHE A 411 -11.55 -26.45 0.92
C PHE A 411 -12.84 -25.64 0.70
N ASN A 412 -13.54 -25.28 1.76
CA ASN A 412 -14.67 -24.36 1.69
C ASN A 412 -14.16 -22.94 1.91
N TYR A 413 -13.60 -22.37 0.85
CA TYR A 413 -13.13 -21.01 0.85
C TYR A 413 -14.27 -20.02 0.60
N THR A 414 -14.25 -18.92 1.33
CA THR A 414 -15.08 -17.75 1.04
C THR A 414 -14.38 -16.85 0.03
N ASP A 415 -15.10 -15.90 -0.56
CA ASP A 415 -14.49 -14.90 -1.45
C ASP A 415 -13.37 -14.12 -0.74
N ALA A 416 -13.52 -13.82 0.54
CA ALA A 416 -12.48 -13.19 1.35
C ALA A 416 -11.24 -14.09 1.53
N ASP A 417 -11.41 -15.41 1.59
CA ASP A 417 -10.27 -16.33 1.65
C ASP A 417 -9.52 -16.36 0.31
N TRP A 418 -10.25 -16.39 -0.81
CA TRP A 418 -9.66 -16.28 -2.14
C TRP A 418 -8.96 -14.96 -2.37
N GLN A 419 -9.53 -13.85 -1.91
CA GLN A 419 -8.88 -12.54 -1.94
C GLN A 419 -7.54 -12.56 -1.18
N ARG A 420 -7.53 -13.10 0.04
CA ARG A 420 -6.27 -13.20 0.83
C ARG A 420 -5.22 -14.02 0.11
N LEU A 421 -5.60 -15.16 -0.50
CA LEU A 421 -4.68 -15.97 -1.31
C LEU A 421 -4.16 -15.22 -2.55
N ALA A 422 -5.01 -14.43 -3.21
CA ALA A 422 -4.60 -13.60 -4.36
C ALA A 422 -3.58 -12.52 -3.97
N LEU A 423 -3.75 -11.92 -2.79
CA LEU A 423 -2.87 -10.87 -2.28
C LEU A 423 -1.60 -11.42 -1.59
N SER A 424 -1.62 -12.65 -1.04
CA SER A 424 -0.45 -13.30 -0.42
C SER A 424 0.31 -14.18 -1.41
N PHE A 425 -0.17 -15.40 -1.66
CA PHE A 425 0.50 -16.33 -2.58
C PHE A 425 0.65 -15.76 -3.99
N GLY A 426 -0.38 -15.11 -4.50
CA GLY A 426 -0.34 -14.48 -5.82
C GLY A 426 0.82 -13.50 -5.94
N LYS A 427 1.04 -12.65 -4.94
CA LYS A 427 2.09 -11.63 -4.94
C LYS A 427 3.45 -12.22 -4.57
N ASN A 428 3.57 -12.85 -3.41
CA ASN A 428 4.86 -13.20 -2.81
C ASN A 428 5.26 -14.67 -3.02
N GLY A 429 4.35 -15.54 -3.47
CA GLY A 429 4.59 -16.98 -3.59
C GLY A 429 4.54 -17.73 -2.26
N THR A 430 4.32 -17.05 -1.14
CA THR A 430 4.21 -17.69 0.17
C THR A 430 2.79 -18.20 0.39
N LEU A 431 2.66 -19.51 0.53
CA LEU A 431 1.37 -20.15 0.78
C LEU A 431 1.11 -20.20 2.28
N ILE A 432 0.21 -19.34 2.73
CA ILE A 432 -0.26 -19.26 4.11
C ILE A 432 -1.76 -19.50 4.09
N HIS A 433 -2.27 -20.27 5.07
CA HIS A 433 -3.70 -20.49 5.18
C HIS A 433 -4.44 -19.16 5.36
N PRO A 434 -5.48 -18.86 4.58
CA PRO A 434 -6.14 -17.56 4.58
C PRO A 434 -6.77 -17.19 5.95
N ARG A 435 -7.08 -18.17 6.80
CA ARG A 435 -7.63 -17.97 8.15
C ARG A 435 -6.59 -18.04 9.26
N TYR A 436 -5.30 -18.16 8.93
CA TYR A 436 -4.20 -18.31 9.92
C TYR A 436 -4.14 -17.18 10.96
N GLU A 437 -4.23 -15.95 10.52
CA GLU A 437 -4.17 -14.80 11.42
C GLU A 437 -5.37 -14.75 12.40
N ALA A 438 -6.55 -15.09 11.93
CA ALA A 438 -7.74 -15.17 12.77
C ALA A 438 -7.62 -16.33 13.79
N HIS A 439 -7.07 -17.47 13.38
CA HIS A 439 -6.80 -18.61 14.26
C HIS A 439 -5.76 -18.24 15.33
N LYS A 440 -4.67 -17.62 14.95
CA LYS A 440 -3.61 -17.16 15.87
C LYS A 440 -4.15 -16.23 16.94
N ARG A 441 -4.99 -15.25 16.56
CA ARG A 441 -5.64 -14.34 17.51
C ARG A 441 -6.54 -15.09 18.50
N ARG A 442 -7.41 -15.97 18.02
CA ARG A 442 -8.30 -16.78 18.87
C ARG A 442 -7.49 -17.61 19.87
N ARG A 443 -6.41 -18.26 19.43
CA ARG A 443 -5.56 -19.06 20.30
C ARG A 443 -4.85 -18.22 21.36
N ALA A 444 -4.39 -17.02 21.04
CA ALA A 444 -3.78 -16.09 21.99
C ALA A 444 -4.79 -15.67 23.07
N VAL A 445 -6.02 -15.37 22.70
CA VAL A 445 -7.09 -15.02 23.65
C VAL A 445 -7.43 -16.22 24.56
N GLN A 446 -7.55 -17.42 24.01
CA GLN A 446 -7.82 -18.64 24.79
C GLN A 446 -6.67 -18.94 25.79
N ALA A 447 -5.42 -18.78 25.37
CA ALA A 447 -4.27 -18.97 26.25
C ALA A 447 -4.28 -17.94 27.42
N THR A 448 -4.65 -16.70 27.16
CA THR A 448 -4.79 -15.67 28.19
C THR A 448 -5.92 -15.99 29.16
N GLN A 449 -7.07 -16.45 28.66
CA GLN A 449 -8.21 -16.86 29.51
C GLN A 449 -7.89 -18.10 30.36
N GLN A 450 -7.19 -19.09 29.82
CA GLN A 450 -6.76 -20.26 30.56
C GLN A 450 -5.73 -19.92 31.65
N SER A 451 -4.82 -19.00 31.37
CA SER A 451 -3.87 -18.51 32.36
C SER A 451 -4.56 -17.74 33.49
N ALA A 452 -5.59 -16.96 33.19
CA ALA A 452 -6.41 -16.28 34.20
C ALA A 452 -7.21 -17.26 35.07
N GLN A 453 -7.78 -18.31 34.47
CA GLN A 453 -8.54 -19.33 35.21
C GLN A 453 -7.64 -20.25 36.04
N SER A 454 -6.39 -20.45 35.68
CA SER A 454 -5.44 -21.28 36.46
C SER A 454 -4.88 -20.54 37.69
N VAL A 455 -5.03 -19.22 37.74
CA VAL A 455 -4.64 -18.39 38.92
C VAL A 455 -5.75 -18.43 39.99
N ASP A 456 -7.00 -18.75 39.61
CA ASP A 456 -8.17 -18.74 40.50
C ASP A 456 -8.52 -20.11 41.13
N THR A 457 -7.70 -21.14 40.97
CA THR A 457 -7.85 -22.37 41.77
C THR A 457 -6.93 -22.32 42.98
N PRO A 458 -7.44 -22.01 44.17
CA PRO A 458 -6.65 -22.14 45.40
C PRO A 458 -6.25 -23.60 45.60
N PRO A 459 -5.03 -23.89 46.11
CA PRO A 459 -4.64 -25.26 46.43
C PRO A 459 -5.60 -25.84 47.49
N PRO A 460 -6.01 -27.11 47.41
CA PRO A 460 -6.84 -27.74 48.43
C PRO A 460 -6.03 -27.87 49.69
N ASN A 461 -6.17 -26.96 50.62
CA ASN A 461 -5.83 -26.92 52.05
C ASN A 461 -5.10 -25.63 52.41
N ALA A 462 -5.85 -24.64 52.82
CA ALA A 462 -5.43 -23.68 53.84
C ALA A 462 -6.72 -23.09 54.45
N ASP A 463 -7.07 -23.57 55.63
CA ASP A 463 -7.98 -22.85 56.54
C ASP A 463 -7.35 -21.47 56.85
N ASP A 464 -7.90 -20.40 56.25
CA ASP A 464 -7.75 -19.04 56.74
C ASP A 464 -8.96 -18.19 56.28
N PRO A 465 -9.75 -17.62 57.21
CA PRO A 465 -10.92 -16.82 56.91
C PRO A 465 -10.48 -15.35 56.77
N GLY A 466 -10.61 -14.82 55.56
CA GLY A 466 -10.68 -13.38 55.36
C GLY A 466 -9.71 -12.80 54.34
N VAL A 467 -10.22 -12.52 53.14
CA VAL A 467 -10.26 -11.20 52.51
C VAL A 467 -11.05 -11.38 51.18
N ASP A 468 -12.28 -10.93 51.13
CA ASP A 468 -13.02 -10.56 49.93
C ASP A 468 -12.42 -9.26 49.36
N ASP A 469 -12.09 -9.24 48.05
CA ASP A 469 -12.18 -8.05 47.16
C ASP A 469 -11.26 -8.11 45.91
N THR A 470 -11.16 -9.24 45.22
CA THR A 470 -10.45 -9.27 43.92
C THR A 470 -11.21 -9.90 42.75
N ALA A 471 -12.41 -10.41 42.99
CA ALA A 471 -13.21 -11.03 41.94
C ALA A 471 -13.86 -10.01 40.97
N THR A 472 -14.00 -8.74 41.39
CA THR A 472 -14.70 -7.70 40.60
C THR A 472 -13.80 -7.02 39.57
N GLU A 473 -12.49 -6.92 39.84
CA GLU A 473 -11.53 -6.28 38.90
C GLU A 473 -11.20 -7.15 37.68
N SER A 474 -11.16 -8.47 37.83
CA SER A 474 -10.83 -9.36 36.70
C SER A 474 -12.00 -9.52 35.71
N GLN A 475 -13.27 -9.45 36.19
CA GLN A 475 -14.44 -9.43 35.32
C GLN A 475 -14.55 -8.09 34.56
N ASP A 476 -14.29 -6.96 35.21
CA ASP A 476 -14.31 -5.63 34.56
C ASP A 476 -13.23 -5.47 33.47
N LEU A 477 -12.10 -6.15 33.63
CA LEU A 477 -11.03 -6.20 32.62
C LEU A 477 -11.35 -7.09 31.41
N ALA A 478 -12.04 -8.20 31.63
CA ALA A 478 -12.51 -9.10 30.58
C ALA A 478 -13.61 -8.42 29.76
N ASP A 479 -14.59 -7.78 30.39
CA ASP A 479 -15.67 -7.06 29.73
C ASP A 479 -15.16 -5.82 28.95
N ARG A 480 -14.13 -5.14 29.44
CA ARG A 480 -13.45 -4.04 28.71
C ARG A 480 -12.71 -4.53 27.49
N LEU A 481 -12.05 -5.69 27.55
CA LEU A 481 -11.36 -6.29 26.39
C LEU A 481 -12.34 -6.79 25.35
N GLU A 482 -13.47 -7.35 25.75
CA GLU A 482 -14.53 -7.81 24.84
C GLU A 482 -15.20 -6.64 24.11
N ASN A 483 -15.47 -5.53 24.82
CA ASN A 483 -15.98 -4.28 24.20
C ASN A 483 -14.99 -3.62 23.23
N LEU A 484 -13.68 -3.68 23.49
CA LEU A 484 -12.64 -3.18 22.58
C LEU A 484 -12.48 -4.04 21.33
N LEU A 485 -12.80 -5.33 21.41
CA LEU A 485 -12.75 -6.26 20.27
C LEU A 485 -13.99 -6.13 19.39
N ASP A 486 -15.16 -5.83 19.98
CA ASP A 486 -16.42 -5.61 19.24
C ASP A 486 -16.45 -4.26 18.51
N ASP A 487 -15.83 -3.22 19.06
CA ASP A 487 -15.73 -1.92 18.39
C ASP A 487 -14.80 -1.94 17.16
N ASN A 488 -13.78 -2.81 17.17
CA ASN A 488 -12.88 -3.00 16.03
C ASN A 488 -13.45 -3.92 14.92
N SER A 489 -14.58 -4.57 15.17
CA SER A 489 -15.27 -5.41 14.17
C SER A 489 -16.32 -4.63 13.36
N LYS A 490 -16.60 -3.38 13.76
CA LYS A 490 -17.61 -2.48 13.14
C LYS A 490 -17.04 -1.28 12.41
N SER A 491 -15.70 -1.18 12.31
CA SER A 491 -15.03 -0.12 11.52
C SER A 491 -14.41 -0.66 10.24
#